data_29ced8d48a41b6400611657471416cb8
#
_entry.id   29ced8d48a41b6400611657471416cb8
#
_cell.length_a   1.000
_cell.length_b   1.000
_cell.length_c   1.000
_cell.angle_alpha   90.00
_cell.angle_beta   90.00
_cell.angle_gamma   90.00
#
_symmetry.space_group_name_H-M   'P 1'
#
loop_
_entity.id
_entity.type
_entity.pdbx_description
1 polymer ?
#
loop_
_entity_poly.entity_id
_entity_poly.type
_entity_poly.pdbx_seq_one_letter_code
_entity_poly.pdbx_strand_id
1 'polypeptide(L)'
;MANRVRVLTVNTHKGFTSFNRRFILHELRDSIRMISADIVFLQEVLGEHTIWEKRFKNQWPEKNQYEFLADEIWDSYAYGRNAIYPEGHHGNAFLSKFPITSWDNYDISMNKLEKRGLLHCQISFPKTNQTIHTFCVHLSLREQDRKFQLKSLCDRVNKIPEQLPVIVAGDFNDWRQRAQGTLAKCAGLNEAYAQNFGKPARTFPTQLPILRLDRIYVRSVGNCEAFKMPTTPWSRLSDHRPLLADISI
;
A
#
# COMPACT_ATOMS: atom_id res chain seq x y z
N MET A 1 20.39 8.10 17.71
CA MET A 1 19.77 6.78 17.43
C MET A 1 18.96 6.93 16.14
N ALA A 2 19.11 6.03 15.18
CA ALA A 2 18.32 6.06 13.95
C ALA A 2 16.83 5.91 14.29
N ASN A 3 15.98 6.71 13.68
CA ASN A 3 14.53 6.61 13.88
C ASN A 3 14.02 5.34 13.18
N ARG A 4 13.30 4.47 13.89
CA ARG A 4 12.69 3.26 13.34
C ARG A 4 11.23 3.56 12.96
N VAL A 5 10.85 3.22 11.74
CA VAL A 5 9.50 3.38 11.20
C VAL A 5 8.92 2.01 10.89
N ARG A 6 7.81 1.68 11.49
CA ARG A 6 7.07 0.45 11.19
C ARG A 6 6.11 0.67 10.03
N VAL A 7 6.31 -0.08 8.97
CA VAL A 7 5.62 0.04 7.70
C VAL A 7 4.75 -1.18 7.44
N LEU A 8 3.46 -0.97 7.18
CA LEU A 8 2.51 -2.01 6.81
C LEU A 8 1.94 -1.74 5.41
N THR A 9 1.79 -2.76 4.57
CA THR A 9 0.98 -2.64 3.34
C THR A 9 -0.08 -3.72 3.29
N VAL A 10 -1.31 -3.33 2.91
CA VAL A 10 -2.49 -4.20 2.86
C VAL A 10 -3.33 -3.87 1.63
N ASN A 11 -3.53 -4.84 0.74
CA ASN A 11 -4.64 -4.79 -0.20
C ASN A 11 -5.92 -5.14 0.58
N THR A 12 -6.86 -4.19 0.69
CA THR A 12 -8.04 -4.32 1.57
C THR A 12 -9.18 -5.11 0.95
N HIS A 13 -9.06 -5.44 -0.35
CA HIS A 13 -10.13 -6.07 -1.12
C HIS A 13 -11.49 -5.40 -0.86
N LYS A 14 -11.51 -4.07 -0.87
CA LYS A 14 -12.71 -3.22 -0.66
C LYS A 14 -13.42 -3.44 0.69
N GLY A 15 -12.72 -4.02 1.67
CA GLY A 15 -13.28 -4.36 2.99
C GLY A 15 -14.06 -5.67 2.99
N PHE A 16 -13.79 -6.58 2.04
CA PHE A 16 -14.44 -7.87 1.95
C PHE A 16 -13.46 -9.04 2.04
N THR A 17 -13.96 -10.20 2.44
CA THR A 17 -13.24 -11.47 2.30
C THR A 17 -13.12 -11.86 0.83
N SER A 18 -12.26 -12.82 0.50
CA SER A 18 -12.14 -13.41 -0.84
C SER A 18 -13.52 -13.72 -1.44
N PHE A 19 -13.71 -13.37 -2.72
CA PHE A 19 -14.98 -13.48 -3.46
C PHE A 19 -16.13 -12.61 -2.93
N ASN A 20 -15.86 -11.54 -2.19
CA ASN A 20 -16.85 -10.59 -1.64
C ASN A 20 -17.95 -11.26 -0.79
N ARG A 21 -17.62 -12.36 -0.10
CA ARG A 21 -18.60 -13.17 0.64
C ARG A 21 -19.09 -12.51 1.91
N ARG A 22 -18.21 -11.78 2.60
CA ARG A 22 -18.50 -11.15 3.89
C ARG A 22 -17.82 -9.80 3.96
N PHE A 23 -18.52 -8.79 4.46
CA PHE A 23 -17.96 -7.50 4.80
C PHE A 23 -17.21 -7.62 6.13
N ILE A 24 -15.94 -7.16 6.18
CA ILE A 24 -15.02 -7.42 7.30
C ILE A 24 -14.18 -6.17 7.66
N LEU A 25 -14.64 -4.99 7.28
CA LEU A 25 -13.86 -3.76 7.44
C LEU A 25 -13.52 -3.47 8.91
N HIS A 26 -14.43 -3.79 9.85
CA HIS A 26 -14.20 -3.62 11.28
C HIS A 26 -13.10 -4.55 11.79
N GLU A 27 -13.17 -5.84 11.44
CA GLU A 27 -12.14 -6.82 11.81
C GLU A 27 -10.78 -6.49 11.17
N LEU A 28 -10.81 -5.95 9.95
CA LEU A 28 -9.60 -5.48 9.26
C LEU A 28 -8.98 -4.30 9.99
N ARG A 29 -9.78 -3.28 10.37
CA ARG A 29 -9.34 -2.14 11.17
C ARG A 29 -8.66 -2.60 12.47
N ASP A 30 -9.33 -3.45 13.23
CA ASP A 30 -8.82 -3.91 14.52
C ASP A 30 -7.51 -4.69 14.35
N SER A 31 -7.37 -5.48 13.28
CA SER A 31 -6.14 -6.21 12.97
C SER A 31 -4.99 -5.28 12.54
N ILE A 32 -5.27 -4.22 11.78
CA ILE A 32 -4.30 -3.19 11.41
C ILE A 32 -3.82 -2.44 12.66
N ARG A 33 -4.75 -2.08 13.57
CA ARG A 33 -4.44 -1.43 14.85
C ARG A 33 -3.48 -2.26 15.71
N MET A 34 -3.71 -3.57 15.80
CA MET A 34 -2.85 -4.48 16.60
C MET A 34 -1.40 -4.52 16.12
N ILE A 35 -1.13 -4.26 14.84
CA ILE A 35 0.24 -4.17 14.30
C ILE A 35 0.97 -2.92 14.80
N SER A 36 0.25 -1.88 15.19
CA SER A 36 0.81 -0.61 15.64
C SER A 36 1.79 0.02 14.65
N ALA A 37 1.54 -0.14 13.34
CA ALA A 37 2.36 0.46 12.29
C ALA A 37 2.38 1.98 12.41
N ASP A 38 3.49 2.61 12.03
CA ASP A 38 3.61 4.06 12.01
C ASP A 38 3.05 4.64 10.71
N ILE A 39 3.21 3.91 9.61
CA ILE A 39 2.63 4.22 8.30
C ILE A 39 2.00 2.97 7.69
N VAL A 40 0.87 3.16 7.00
CA VAL A 40 0.11 2.08 6.37
C VAL A 40 -0.22 2.44 4.93
N PHE A 41 0.13 1.56 4.01
CA PHE A 41 -0.21 1.64 2.59
C PHE A 41 -1.40 0.73 2.31
N LEU A 42 -2.49 1.28 1.80
CA LEU A 42 -3.72 0.56 1.55
C LEU A 42 -4.09 0.59 0.07
N GLN A 43 -4.45 -0.54 -0.49
CA GLN A 43 -4.93 -0.66 -1.86
C GLN A 43 -6.38 -1.15 -1.86
N GLU A 44 -7.10 -0.88 -2.94
CA GLU A 44 -8.53 -1.20 -3.11
C GLU A 44 -9.43 -0.61 -2.01
N VAL A 45 -9.11 0.56 -1.49
CA VAL A 45 -9.94 1.22 -0.49
C VAL A 45 -11.13 1.90 -1.15
N LEU A 46 -12.33 1.64 -0.67
CA LEU A 46 -13.52 2.37 -1.12
C LEU A 46 -13.61 3.74 -0.45
N GLY A 47 -13.95 4.74 -1.25
CA GLY A 47 -14.58 5.94 -0.74
C GLY A 47 -16.09 5.70 -0.59
N GLU A 48 -16.89 6.37 -1.40
CA GLU A 48 -18.34 6.15 -1.42
C GLU A 48 -18.70 4.89 -2.22
N HIS A 49 -19.78 4.20 -1.82
CA HIS A 49 -20.37 3.12 -2.60
C HIS A 49 -21.83 2.89 -2.25
N THR A 50 -22.73 3.54 -2.98
CA THR A 50 -24.16 3.64 -2.67
C THR A 50 -24.89 2.30 -2.56
N ILE A 51 -24.53 1.28 -3.36
CA ILE A 51 -25.17 -0.04 -3.33
C ILE A 51 -24.75 -0.81 -2.08
N TRP A 52 -23.44 -0.83 -1.77
CA TRP A 52 -22.96 -1.60 -0.61
C TRP A 52 -23.28 -0.94 0.71
N GLU A 53 -23.28 0.40 0.77
CA GLU A 53 -23.77 1.16 1.90
C GLU A 53 -25.23 0.77 2.25
N LYS A 54 -26.14 0.71 1.26
CA LYS A 54 -27.51 0.26 1.46
C LYS A 54 -27.58 -1.20 1.90
N ARG A 55 -26.77 -2.09 1.27
CA ARG A 55 -26.79 -3.53 1.55
C ARG A 55 -26.25 -3.88 2.93
N PHE A 56 -25.24 -3.17 3.39
CA PHE A 56 -24.54 -3.39 4.69
C PHE A 56 -24.80 -2.28 5.69
N LYS A 57 -25.93 -1.59 5.61
CA LYS A 57 -26.27 -0.38 6.37
C LYS A 57 -25.88 -0.44 7.85
N ASN A 58 -26.05 -1.58 8.52
CA ASN A 58 -25.74 -1.73 9.96
C ASN A 58 -24.24 -1.97 10.27
N GLN A 59 -23.42 -2.19 9.23
CA GLN A 59 -21.98 -2.48 9.35
C GLN A 59 -21.14 -1.48 8.56
N TRP A 60 -21.77 -0.70 7.66
CA TRP A 60 -21.08 0.29 6.86
C TRP A 60 -20.72 1.50 7.71
N PRO A 61 -19.46 1.97 7.69
CA PRO A 61 -19.08 3.14 8.47
C PRO A 61 -19.73 4.40 7.90
N GLU A 62 -20.02 5.37 8.76
CA GLU A 62 -20.52 6.69 8.35
C GLU A 62 -19.48 7.49 7.55
N LYS A 63 -18.18 7.21 7.78
CA LYS A 63 -17.04 7.81 7.09
C LYS A 63 -16.59 6.93 5.93
N ASN A 64 -15.85 7.51 4.98
CA ASN A 64 -15.17 6.73 3.95
C ASN A 64 -14.24 5.67 4.57
N GLN A 65 -14.00 4.56 3.86
CA GLN A 65 -13.20 3.46 4.44
C GLN A 65 -11.80 3.91 4.89
N TYR A 66 -11.14 4.80 4.14
CA TYR A 66 -9.81 5.29 4.52
C TYR A 66 -9.83 6.11 5.81
N GLU A 67 -10.85 6.92 6.03
CA GLU A 67 -11.04 7.67 7.28
C GLU A 67 -11.38 6.74 8.45
N PHE A 68 -12.24 5.76 8.21
CA PHE A 68 -12.59 4.74 9.18
C PHE A 68 -11.39 3.88 9.60
N LEU A 69 -10.52 3.52 8.64
CA LEU A 69 -9.31 2.74 8.90
C LEU A 69 -8.22 3.58 9.57
N ALA A 70 -8.16 4.91 9.30
CA ALA A 70 -7.25 5.82 9.98
C ALA A 70 -7.61 5.94 11.46
N ASP A 71 -8.93 5.92 11.75
CA ASP A 71 -9.45 6.02 13.11
C ASP A 71 -8.80 7.18 13.88
N GLU A 72 -8.54 7.01 15.19
CA GLU A 72 -7.84 7.99 16.03
C GLU A 72 -6.33 7.72 16.16
N ILE A 73 -5.79 6.75 15.37
CA ILE A 73 -4.40 6.30 15.49
C ILE A 73 -3.49 7.00 14.49
N TRP A 74 -3.99 7.21 13.27
CA TRP A 74 -3.25 7.87 12.20
C TRP A 74 -3.88 9.23 11.92
N ASP A 75 -3.32 10.26 12.56
CA ASP A 75 -3.84 11.64 12.49
C ASP A 75 -3.74 12.24 11.09
N SER A 76 -2.85 11.69 10.26
CA SER A 76 -2.65 12.15 8.88
C SER A 76 -2.97 11.03 7.90
N TYR A 77 -3.77 11.32 6.89
CA TYR A 77 -4.06 10.38 5.81
C TYR A 77 -4.21 11.09 4.46
N ALA A 78 -3.97 10.35 3.38
CA ALA A 78 -4.19 10.78 2.00
C ALA A 78 -4.93 9.67 1.24
N TYR A 79 -5.79 10.08 0.29
CA TYR A 79 -6.55 9.15 -0.53
C TYR A 79 -6.49 9.53 -2.01
N GLY A 80 -5.93 8.63 -2.82
CA GLY A 80 -5.87 8.74 -4.27
C GLY A 80 -7.06 8.03 -4.92
N ARG A 81 -8.04 8.80 -5.39
CA ARG A 81 -9.21 8.28 -6.12
C ARG A 81 -8.77 7.83 -7.50
N ASN A 82 -8.76 6.52 -7.77
CA ASN A 82 -8.29 5.97 -9.04
C ASN A 82 -9.45 5.58 -9.97
N ALA A 83 -10.33 4.70 -9.53
CA ALA A 83 -11.47 4.23 -10.31
C ALA A 83 -12.76 4.89 -9.83
N ILE A 84 -13.49 5.51 -10.76
CA ILE A 84 -14.77 6.18 -10.52
C ILE A 84 -15.83 5.47 -11.38
N TYR A 85 -16.95 5.13 -10.80
CA TYR A 85 -18.09 4.47 -11.44
C TYR A 85 -19.41 5.01 -10.85
N PRO A 86 -20.57 4.74 -11.46
CA PRO A 86 -21.82 5.38 -11.03
C PRO A 86 -22.18 5.13 -9.54
N GLU A 87 -21.80 4.00 -8.99
CA GLU A 87 -22.10 3.63 -7.61
C GLU A 87 -21.12 4.21 -6.60
N GLY A 88 -19.95 4.71 -7.05
CA GLY A 88 -18.91 5.23 -6.14
C GLY A 88 -17.51 5.24 -6.73
N HIS A 89 -16.51 5.05 -5.88
CA HIS A 89 -15.11 5.04 -6.29
C HIS A 89 -14.22 4.24 -5.33
N HIS A 90 -13.06 3.80 -5.85
CA HIS A 90 -12.02 3.20 -5.02
C HIS A 90 -10.63 3.67 -5.46
N GLY A 91 -9.65 3.44 -4.59
CA GLY A 91 -8.28 3.83 -4.87
C GLY A 91 -7.28 3.33 -3.84
N ASN A 92 -6.17 4.07 -3.77
CA ASN A 92 -5.13 3.84 -2.79
C ASN A 92 -5.27 4.82 -1.63
N ALA A 93 -4.96 4.38 -0.41
CA ALA A 93 -4.86 5.26 0.73
C ALA A 93 -3.52 5.09 1.44
N PHE A 94 -3.11 6.14 2.11
CA PHE A 94 -1.91 6.19 2.92
C PHE A 94 -2.27 6.78 4.29
N LEU A 95 -1.92 6.07 5.37
CA LEU A 95 -2.16 6.49 6.74
C LEU A 95 -0.83 6.70 7.44
N SER A 96 -0.70 7.76 8.24
CA SER A 96 0.54 8.13 8.90
C SER A 96 0.30 8.70 10.30
N LYS A 97 1.11 8.26 11.27
CA LYS A 97 1.25 8.91 12.57
C LYS A 97 2.09 10.20 12.49
N PHE A 98 2.75 10.42 11.34
CA PHE A 98 3.56 11.61 11.10
C PHE A 98 2.81 12.56 10.19
N PRO A 99 3.05 13.89 10.29
CA PRO A 99 2.43 14.87 9.42
C PRO A 99 2.73 14.59 7.94
N ILE A 100 1.68 14.54 7.12
CA ILE A 100 1.79 14.56 5.66
C ILE A 100 1.90 16.02 5.24
N THR A 101 3.05 16.42 4.71
CA THR A 101 3.33 17.80 4.32
C THR A 101 2.83 18.12 2.92
N SER A 102 2.81 17.12 2.04
CA SER A 102 2.20 17.21 0.71
C SER A 102 1.87 15.82 0.18
N TRP A 103 0.93 15.76 -0.76
CA TRP A 103 0.62 14.54 -1.49
C TRP A 103 0.05 14.82 -2.87
N ASP A 104 0.28 13.88 -3.79
CA ASP A 104 -0.25 13.86 -5.16
C ASP A 104 -0.69 12.45 -5.54
N ASN A 105 -1.76 12.34 -6.32
CA ASN A 105 -2.17 11.08 -6.91
C ASN A 105 -2.01 11.14 -8.43
N TYR A 106 -1.03 10.45 -8.96
CA TYR A 106 -0.70 10.46 -10.38
C TYR A 106 -1.45 9.36 -11.11
N ASP A 107 -2.26 9.72 -12.10
CA ASP A 107 -2.90 8.73 -12.98
C ASP A 107 -1.84 8.03 -13.84
N ILE A 108 -1.77 6.71 -13.69
CA ILE A 108 -0.92 5.81 -14.47
C ILE A 108 -1.74 4.78 -15.26
N SER A 109 -3.01 5.07 -15.49
CA SER A 109 -3.92 4.19 -16.21
C SER A 109 -3.52 4.07 -17.68
N MET A 110 -3.49 2.87 -18.21
CA MET A 110 -3.18 2.60 -19.63
C MET A 110 -4.42 2.38 -20.48
N ASN A 111 -5.57 2.16 -19.83
CA ASN A 111 -6.85 1.93 -20.50
C ASN A 111 -8.02 2.45 -19.66
N LYS A 112 -9.22 2.47 -20.26
CA LYS A 112 -10.43 2.99 -19.60
C LYS A 112 -11.01 2.01 -18.57
N LEU A 113 -10.76 0.71 -18.72
CA LEU A 113 -11.37 -0.33 -17.89
C LEU A 113 -10.62 -0.55 -16.57
N GLU A 114 -9.30 -0.33 -16.57
CA GLU A 114 -8.47 -0.54 -15.39
C GLU A 114 -7.78 0.79 -15.01
N LYS A 115 -8.33 1.44 -13.99
CA LYS A 115 -7.82 2.71 -13.48
C LYS A 115 -6.80 2.48 -12.37
N ARG A 116 -5.64 3.10 -12.48
CA ARG A 116 -4.51 2.95 -11.56
C ARG A 116 -3.87 4.29 -11.22
N GLY A 117 -3.38 4.43 -9.99
CA GLY A 117 -2.69 5.64 -9.54
C GLY A 117 -1.46 5.34 -8.72
N LEU A 118 -0.52 6.27 -8.73
CA LEU A 118 0.59 6.34 -7.78
C LEU A 118 0.26 7.43 -6.76
N LEU A 119 -0.09 7.05 -5.55
CA LEU A 119 -0.29 7.99 -4.44
C LEU A 119 1.06 8.27 -3.81
N HIS A 120 1.60 9.45 -4.05
CA HIS A 120 2.86 9.96 -3.50
C HIS A 120 2.56 10.85 -2.31
N CYS A 121 3.15 10.55 -1.16
CA CYS A 121 3.07 11.40 0.03
C CYS A 121 4.47 11.77 0.50
N GLN A 122 4.63 12.98 0.98
CA GLN A 122 5.79 13.44 1.73
C GLN A 122 5.41 13.52 3.20
N ILE A 123 6.15 12.86 4.06
CA ILE A 123 5.95 12.90 5.50
C ILE A 123 7.17 13.54 6.18
N SER A 124 6.92 14.30 7.22
CA SER A 124 7.96 14.93 8.03
C SER A 124 8.12 14.19 9.35
N PHE A 125 9.37 13.88 9.67
CA PHE A 125 9.72 13.35 10.99
C PHE A 125 9.90 14.51 11.99
N PRO A 126 8.99 14.69 12.98
CA PRO A 126 8.98 15.90 13.82
C PRO A 126 10.28 16.13 14.61
N LYS A 127 10.98 15.05 15.00
CA LYS A 127 12.20 15.12 15.80
C LYS A 127 13.46 15.52 15.02
N THR A 128 13.52 15.21 13.73
CA THR A 128 14.72 15.43 12.89
C THR A 128 14.47 16.35 11.71
N ASN A 129 13.22 16.75 11.48
CA ASN A 129 12.77 17.50 10.30
C ASN A 129 13.12 16.80 8.98
N GLN A 130 13.38 15.48 9.04
CA GLN A 130 13.72 14.68 7.88
C GLN A 130 12.48 14.38 7.06
N THR A 131 12.54 14.63 5.76
CA THR A 131 11.47 14.29 4.82
C THR A 131 11.65 12.88 4.30
N ILE A 132 10.57 12.09 4.32
CA ILE A 132 10.48 10.76 3.71
C ILE A 132 9.47 10.82 2.58
N HIS A 133 9.84 10.32 1.42
CA HIS A 133 8.93 10.17 0.30
C HIS A 133 8.34 8.75 0.26
N THR A 134 7.02 8.67 0.10
CA THR A 134 6.31 7.39 0.09
C THR A 134 5.45 7.27 -1.16
N PHE A 135 5.38 6.08 -1.77
CA PHE A 135 4.49 5.79 -2.89
C PHE A 135 3.63 4.58 -2.58
N CYS A 136 2.31 4.77 -2.52
CA CYS A 136 1.36 3.66 -2.48
C CYS A 136 0.98 3.28 -3.91
N VAL A 137 1.18 2.02 -4.26
CA VAL A 137 0.96 1.53 -5.63
C VAL A 137 -0.07 0.40 -5.66
N HIS A 138 -0.84 0.37 -6.74
CA HIS A 138 -1.60 -0.80 -7.17
C HIS A 138 -1.49 -0.86 -8.69
N LEU A 139 -0.63 -1.74 -9.19
CA LEU A 139 -0.31 -1.82 -10.62
C LEU A 139 -1.31 -2.72 -11.37
N SER A 140 -1.29 -2.61 -12.71
CA SER A 140 -2.18 -3.34 -13.59
C SER A 140 -1.87 -4.84 -13.66
N LEU A 141 -2.90 -5.64 -13.98
CA LEU A 141 -2.77 -7.08 -14.22
C LEU A 141 -1.99 -7.40 -15.50
N ARG A 142 -2.06 -6.51 -16.52
CA ARG A 142 -1.36 -6.69 -17.79
C ARG A 142 0.11 -6.31 -17.68
N GLU A 143 0.99 -7.17 -18.14
CA GLU A 143 2.44 -6.92 -18.07
C GLU A 143 2.90 -5.69 -18.86
N GLN A 144 2.29 -5.44 -20.03
CA GLN A 144 2.63 -4.25 -20.84
C GLN A 144 2.32 -2.96 -20.08
N ASP A 145 1.15 -2.90 -19.43
CA ASP A 145 0.73 -1.75 -18.63
C ASP A 145 1.68 -1.56 -17.44
N ARG A 146 2.04 -2.66 -16.75
CA ARG A 146 3.00 -2.61 -15.63
C ARG A 146 4.37 -2.08 -16.03
N LYS A 147 4.89 -2.42 -17.23
CA LYS A 147 6.16 -1.86 -17.70
C LYS A 147 6.14 -0.35 -17.78
N PHE A 148 5.07 0.23 -18.34
CA PHE A 148 4.88 1.68 -18.38
C PHE A 148 4.74 2.26 -16.95
N GLN A 149 3.95 1.63 -16.11
CA GLN A 149 3.70 2.07 -14.73
C GLN A 149 4.97 2.02 -13.88
N LEU A 150 5.81 0.98 -14.03
CA LEU A 150 7.12 0.90 -13.38
C LEU A 150 8.07 2.00 -13.88
N LYS A 151 8.06 2.30 -15.19
CA LYS A 151 8.84 3.41 -15.73
C LYS A 151 8.36 4.74 -15.13
N SER A 152 7.05 4.98 -15.08
CA SER A 152 6.48 6.18 -14.46
C SER A 152 6.88 6.33 -12.99
N LEU A 153 6.91 5.22 -12.23
CA LEU A 153 7.39 5.20 -10.86
C LEU A 153 8.89 5.57 -10.80
N CYS A 154 9.73 4.96 -11.65
CA CYS A 154 11.16 5.29 -11.73
C CYS A 154 11.40 6.78 -12.01
N ASP A 155 10.70 7.32 -13.02
CA ASP A 155 10.84 8.73 -13.42
C ASP A 155 10.47 9.69 -12.28
N ARG A 156 9.55 9.30 -11.39
CA ARG A 156 9.17 10.09 -10.22
C ARG A 156 10.16 9.94 -9.06
N VAL A 157 10.58 8.72 -8.78
CA VAL A 157 11.58 8.46 -7.72
C VAL A 157 12.91 9.15 -8.06
N ASN A 158 13.30 9.22 -9.33
CA ASN A 158 14.52 9.90 -9.78
C ASN A 158 14.47 11.44 -9.68
N LYS A 159 13.29 12.03 -9.51
CA LYS A 159 13.16 13.46 -9.21
C LYS A 159 13.40 13.79 -7.74
N ILE A 160 13.42 12.78 -6.87
CA ILE A 160 13.69 12.93 -5.45
C ILE A 160 15.21 12.85 -5.25
N PRO A 161 15.81 13.79 -4.53
CA PRO A 161 17.24 13.76 -4.20
C PRO A 161 17.67 12.38 -3.67
N GLU A 162 18.83 11.90 -4.12
CA GLU A 162 19.29 10.54 -3.82
C GLU A 162 19.44 10.25 -2.32
N GLN A 163 19.81 11.28 -1.55
CA GLN A 163 19.99 11.16 -0.10
C GLN A 163 18.69 11.06 0.70
N LEU A 164 17.53 11.41 0.10
CA LEU A 164 16.25 11.35 0.80
C LEU A 164 15.68 9.93 0.79
N PRO A 165 15.16 9.46 1.93
CA PRO A 165 14.53 8.17 2.04
C PRO A 165 13.28 8.07 1.16
N VAL A 166 13.18 6.94 0.45
CA VAL A 166 12.00 6.60 -0.34
C VAL A 166 11.51 5.22 0.05
N ILE A 167 10.20 5.11 0.29
CA ILE A 167 9.49 3.87 0.57
C ILE A 167 8.38 3.69 -0.47
N VAL A 168 8.39 2.59 -1.19
CA VAL A 168 7.33 2.24 -2.16
C VAL A 168 6.69 0.94 -1.71
N ALA A 169 5.39 0.94 -1.47
CA ALA A 169 4.70 -0.26 -1.04
C ALA A 169 3.32 -0.41 -1.69
N GLY A 170 2.86 -1.66 -1.80
CA GLY A 170 1.55 -1.99 -2.33
C GLY A 170 1.52 -3.25 -3.16
N ASP A 171 0.45 -3.37 -3.94
CA ASP A 171 0.21 -4.48 -4.85
C ASP A 171 0.80 -4.16 -6.24
N PHE A 172 1.87 -4.87 -6.57
CA PHE A 172 2.56 -4.72 -7.85
C PHE A 172 1.98 -5.59 -8.96
N ASN A 173 1.10 -6.54 -8.62
CA ASN A 173 0.56 -7.52 -9.58
C ASN A 173 1.65 -8.19 -10.45
N ASP A 174 2.91 -8.21 -9.95
CA ASP A 174 4.09 -8.68 -10.68
C ASP A 174 4.34 -10.18 -10.43
N TRP A 175 3.43 -11.01 -10.90
CA TRP A 175 3.53 -12.47 -10.79
C TRP A 175 4.75 -13.06 -11.53
N ARG A 176 5.33 -12.34 -12.51
CA ARG A 176 6.57 -12.71 -13.21
C ARG A 176 7.84 -12.24 -12.52
N GLN A 177 7.74 -11.48 -11.43
CA GLN A 177 8.84 -10.98 -10.60
C GLN A 177 9.88 -10.13 -11.39
N ARG A 178 9.41 -9.29 -12.33
CA ARG A 178 10.25 -8.42 -13.16
C ARG A 178 10.49 -7.04 -12.55
N ALA A 179 9.60 -6.61 -11.67
CA ALA A 179 9.65 -5.29 -11.04
C ALA A 179 10.94 -5.08 -10.26
N GLN A 180 11.42 -6.10 -9.51
CA GLN A 180 12.62 -5.99 -8.67
C GLN A 180 13.85 -5.57 -9.49
N GLY A 181 14.15 -6.29 -10.57
CA GLY A 181 15.30 -5.96 -11.43
C GLY A 181 15.16 -4.60 -12.13
N THR A 182 13.94 -4.23 -12.52
CA THR A 182 13.65 -2.93 -13.13
C THR A 182 13.88 -1.80 -12.12
N LEU A 183 13.25 -1.85 -10.96
CA LEU A 183 13.31 -0.79 -9.94
C LEU A 183 14.69 -0.63 -9.31
N ALA A 184 15.42 -1.73 -9.12
CA ALA A 184 16.81 -1.68 -8.66
C ALA A 184 17.70 -0.93 -9.65
N LYS A 185 17.57 -1.20 -10.96
CA LYS A 185 18.39 -0.58 -12.00
C LYS A 185 18.03 0.88 -12.27
N CYS A 186 16.73 1.21 -12.30
CA CYS A 186 16.30 2.54 -12.73
C CYS A 186 16.18 3.55 -11.59
N ALA A 187 15.99 3.12 -10.34
CA ALA A 187 15.69 4.00 -9.22
C ALA A 187 16.42 3.64 -7.92
N GLY A 188 17.33 2.66 -7.93
CA GLY A 188 18.07 2.22 -6.74
C GLY A 188 17.19 1.62 -5.64
N LEU A 189 15.97 1.19 -5.97
CA LEU A 189 15.01 0.64 -5.01
C LEU A 189 15.29 -0.85 -4.75
N ASN A 190 15.44 -1.21 -3.48
CA ASN A 190 15.70 -2.57 -3.02
C ASN A 190 14.46 -3.15 -2.35
N GLU A 191 14.14 -4.41 -2.64
CA GLU A 191 12.96 -5.09 -2.10
C GLU A 191 13.27 -5.68 -0.72
N ALA A 192 12.48 -5.29 0.29
CA ALA A 192 12.72 -5.58 1.69
C ALA A 192 12.79 -7.10 2.01
N TYR A 193 11.83 -7.87 1.51
CA TYR A 193 11.82 -9.33 1.77
C TYR A 193 12.91 -10.07 1.00
N ALA A 194 13.25 -9.62 -0.20
CA ALA A 194 14.37 -10.20 -0.95
C ALA A 194 15.70 -9.96 -0.25
N GLN A 195 15.90 -8.78 0.36
CA GLN A 195 17.10 -8.49 1.17
C GLN A 195 17.18 -9.39 2.42
N ASN A 196 16.04 -9.63 3.10
CA ASN A 196 16.00 -10.38 4.36
C ASN A 196 15.92 -11.90 4.16
N PHE A 197 15.25 -12.37 3.11
CA PHE A 197 14.91 -13.79 2.90
C PHE A 197 15.36 -14.35 1.54
N GLY A 198 16.12 -13.56 0.75
CA GLY A 198 16.62 -13.94 -0.57
C GLY A 198 15.56 -13.91 -1.68
N LYS A 199 14.29 -13.67 -1.36
CA LYS A 199 13.17 -13.62 -2.31
C LYS A 199 11.99 -12.85 -1.72
N PRO A 200 11.16 -12.20 -2.57
CA PRO A 200 9.95 -11.51 -2.15
C PRO A 200 8.95 -12.46 -1.47
N ALA A 201 8.09 -11.92 -0.62
CA ALA A 201 7.05 -12.69 0.07
C ALA A 201 5.98 -13.24 -0.88
N ARG A 202 5.43 -14.40 -0.55
CA ARG A 202 4.20 -14.90 -1.19
C ARG A 202 2.99 -14.31 -0.46
N THR A 203 2.08 -13.68 -1.19
CA THR A 203 0.97 -12.93 -0.59
C THR A 203 -0.40 -13.34 -1.13
N PHE A 204 -0.48 -13.91 -2.32
CA PHE A 204 -1.75 -14.26 -2.97
C PHE A 204 -1.80 -15.72 -3.46
N PRO A 205 -2.97 -16.40 -3.41
CA PRO A 205 -4.11 -16.03 -2.58
C PRO A 205 -3.81 -16.22 -1.10
N THR A 206 -4.43 -15.43 -0.24
CA THR A 206 -4.07 -15.36 1.19
C THR A 206 -4.11 -16.70 1.94
N GLN A 207 -5.03 -17.60 1.57
CA GLN A 207 -5.19 -18.91 2.24
C GLN A 207 -4.04 -19.87 1.91
N LEU A 208 -3.59 -19.91 0.66
CA LEU A 208 -2.45 -20.71 0.18
C LEU A 208 -1.56 -19.83 -0.73
N PRO A 209 -0.67 -19.00 -0.17
CA PRO A 209 0.05 -18.02 -0.96
C PRO A 209 1.08 -18.67 -1.88
N ILE A 210 0.88 -18.50 -3.17
CA ILE A 210 1.77 -18.95 -4.24
C ILE A 210 2.38 -17.80 -5.04
N LEU A 211 1.63 -16.73 -5.26
CA LEU A 211 2.08 -15.55 -6.01
C LEU A 211 2.67 -14.48 -5.07
N ARG A 212 3.64 -13.74 -5.60
CA ARG A 212 4.37 -12.68 -4.93
C ARG A 212 3.93 -11.34 -5.50
N LEU A 213 2.75 -10.85 -5.12
CA LEU A 213 2.14 -9.67 -5.72
C LEU A 213 2.46 -8.39 -4.96
N ASP A 214 2.42 -8.44 -3.61
CA ASP A 214 2.67 -7.30 -2.76
C ASP A 214 4.16 -7.15 -2.45
N ARG A 215 4.63 -5.91 -2.34
CA ARG A 215 6.05 -5.55 -2.15
C ARG A 215 6.21 -4.35 -1.23
N ILE A 216 7.37 -4.31 -0.57
CA ILE A 216 7.92 -3.10 0.07
C ILE A 216 9.32 -2.89 -0.53
N TYR A 217 9.52 -1.75 -1.18
CA TYR A 217 10.81 -1.31 -1.69
C TYR A 217 11.31 -0.11 -0.92
N VAL A 218 12.62 -0.02 -0.75
CA VAL A 218 13.27 1.07 -0.03
C VAL A 218 14.49 1.59 -0.79
N ARG A 219 14.76 2.90 -0.65
CA ARG A 219 15.97 3.57 -1.13
C ARG A 219 16.44 4.56 -0.07
N SER A 220 17.75 4.68 0.11
CA SER A 220 18.41 5.66 1.02
C SER A 220 17.88 5.58 2.45
N VAL A 221 17.71 4.34 2.93
CA VAL A 221 17.37 4.02 4.32
C VAL A 221 18.53 3.26 4.97
N GLY A 222 18.54 3.21 6.30
CA GLY A 222 19.47 2.38 7.04
C GLY A 222 19.09 0.89 6.98
N ASN A 223 18.96 0.25 8.14
CA ASN A 223 18.54 -1.15 8.19
C ASN A 223 17.05 -1.29 7.83
N CYS A 224 16.71 -2.36 7.10
CA CYS A 224 15.34 -2.74 6.79
C CYS A 224 15.12 -4.19 7.22
N GLU A 225 14.27 -4.39 8.21
CA GLU A 225 13.92 -5.70 8.76
C GLU A 225 12.49 -6.07 8.39
N ALA A 226 12.32 -7.10 7.55
CA ALA A 226 11.02 -7.59 7.11
C ALA A 226 10.52 -8.74 8.00
N PHE A 227 9.21 -8.78 8.26
CA PHE A 227 8.59 -9.77 9.15
C PHE A 227 7.61 -10.67 8.40
N LYS A 228 7.71 -11.97 8.65
CA LYS A 228 6.70 -12.92 8.15
C LYS A 228 5.40 -12.74 8.93
N MET A 229 4.34 -12.39 8.23
CA MET A 229 3.03 -12.21 8.84
C MET A 229 2.39 -13.57 9.17
N PRO A 230 1.71 -13.69 10.34
CA PRO A 230 1.00 -14.90 10.71
C PRO A 230 -0.17 -15.18 9.75
N THR A 231 -0.59 -16.44 9.67
CA THR A 231 -1.73 -16.80 8.83
C THR A 231 -3.04 -16.23 9.40
N THR A 232 -3.24 -16.37 10.70
CA THR A 232 -4.43 -15.83 11.41
C THR A 232 -4.07 -14.49 12.04
N PRO A 233 -4.94 -13.48 11.95
CA PRO A 233 -6.27 -13.47 11.33
C PRO A 233 -6.27 -13.21 9.81
N TRP A 234 -5.13 -12.87 9.20
CA TRP A 234 -4.98 -12.29 7.87
C TRP A 234 -5.56 -13.13 6.74
N SER A 235 -5.53 -14.47 6.86
CA SER A 235 -6.15 -15.35 5.85
C SER A 235 -7.68 -15.21 5.71
N ARG A 236 -8.32 -14.43 6.58
CA ARG A 236 -9.77 -14.20 6.60
C ARG A 236 -10.17 -12.75 6.36
N LEU A 237 -9.18 -11.83 6.24
CA LEU A 237 -9.42 -10.39 6.20
C LEU A 237 -9.26 -9.77 4.81
N SER A 238 -8.67 -10.48 3.87
CA SER A 238 -8.50 -10.08 2.48
C SER A 238 -8.18 -11.33 1.66
N ASP A 239 -8.09 -11.20 0.35
CA ASP A 239 -7.52 -12.23 -0.53
C ASP A 239 -5.99 -12.10 -0.67
N HIS A 240 -5.39 -11.02 -0.14
CA HIS A 240 -3.96 -10.79 -0.02
C HIS A 240 -3.47 -10.91 1.44
N ARG A 241 -2.24 -11.40 1.64
CA ARG A 241 -1.52 -11.29 2.92
C ARG A 241 -0.81 -9.94 3.00
N PRO A 242 -0.88 -9.24 4.14
CA PRO A 242 -0.14 -8.01 4.33
C PRO A 242 1.37 -8.27 4.42
N LEU A 243 2.14 -7.19 4.20
CA LEU A 243 3.59 -7.17 4.45
C LEU A 243 3.92 -6.15 5.53
N LEU A 244 4.90 -6.49 6.37
CA LEU A 244 5.36 -5.69 7.48
C LEU A 244 6.88 -5.56 7.44
N ALA A 245 7.39 -4.35 7.61
CA ALA A 245 8.82 -4.11 7.77
C ALA A 245 9.06 -2.97 8.77
N ASP A 246 10.16 -3.05 9.51
CA ASP A 246 10.71 -1.95 10.30
C ASP A 246 11.91 -1.37 9.57
N ILE A 247 11.90 -0.08 9.33
CA ILE A 247 12.87 0.65 8.50
C ILE A 247 13.57 1.70 9.35
N SER A 248 14.90 1.70 9.38
CA SER A 248 15.69 2.75 10.01
C SER A 248 15.87 3.92 9.04
N ILE A 249 15.51 5.11 9.48
CA ILE A 249 15.57 6.36 8.72
C ILE A 249 16.68 7.27 9.31
#